data_c210ca1c34399399a34da44c5d7a5c03
#
_entry.id   c210ca1c34399399a34da44c5d7a5c03
#
_cell.length_a   1.000
_cell.length_b   1.000
_cell.length_c   1.000
_cell.angle_alpha   90.00
_cell.angle_beta   90.00
_cell.angle_gamma   90.00
#
_symmetry.space_group_name_H-M   'P 1'
#
loop_
_entity.id
_entity.type
_entity.pdbx_description
1 polymer ?
#
loop_
_entity_poly.entity_id
_entity_poly.type
_entity_poly.pdbx_seq_one_letter_code
_entity_poly.pdbx_strand_id
1 'polypeptide(L)'
;MEAYNQEAYVEQLEQANGFLLAAKDYLDANDIDTVYCASVEKQATGDLMKVLSLSEHKLRKVIRTKPEREKEIQDQFENLLIGADIEFEREGPHIDYSSKAYIPDFSFNSIDLAVEIKLCKTEEKTFIQQINDDILAYKTKFNNLLFIIYDLGVIRDVDTFKQSFEETENVIVHVIKH
;
A
#
# COMPACT_ATOMS: atom_id res chain seq x y z
N MET A 1 11.52 60.06 41.17
CA MET A 1 10.84 58.77 41.15
C MET A 1 9.81 58.83 40.03
N GLU A 2 10.11 58.25 38.90
CA GLU A 2 9.15 58.16 37.80
C GLU A 2 8.02 57.24 38.26
N ALA A 3 6.80 57.76 38.20
CA ALA A 3 5.61 56.97 38.47
C ALA A 3 5.54 55.88 37.38
N TYR A 4 5.67 54.67 37.79
CA TYR A 4 5.51 53.52 36.92
C TYR A 4 4.12 53.58 36.29
N ASN A 5 4.04 53.77 34.98
CA ASN A 5 2.76 53.87 34.28
C ASN A 5 2.18 52.46 34.13
N GLN A 6 1.38 52.11 35.09
CA GLN A 6 0.77 50.77 35.20
C GLN A 6 -0.17 50.48 34.02
N GLU A 7 -0.81 51.52 33.47
CA GLU A 7 -1.69 51.39 32.30
C GLU A 7 -0.93 51.04 31.04
N ALA A 8 0.22 51.70 30.77
CA ALA A 8 1.07 51.38 29.64
C ALA A 8 1.67 49.94 29.72
N TYR A 9 1.92 49.47 30.92
CA TYR A 9 2.40 48.10 31.14
C TYR A 9 1.29 47.07 30.86
N VAL A 10 0.07 47.34 31.28
CA VAL A 10 -1.09 46.46 31.02
C VAL A 10 -1.36 46.41 29.51
N GLU A 11 -1.32 47.53 28.81
CA GLU A 11 -1.50 47.58 27.35
C GLU A 11 -0.44 46.80 26.59
N GLN A 12 0.82 46.87 27.02
CA GLN A 12 1.90 46.05 26.46
C GLN A 12 1.71 44.55 26.71
N LEU A 13 1.22 44.16 27.88
CA LEU A 13 0.89 42.77 28.20
C LEU A 13 -0.28 42.26 27.36
N GLU A 14 -1.31 43.07 27.14
CA GLU A 14 -2.45 42.72 26.29
C GLU A 14 -2.02 42.55 24.82
N GLN A 15 -1.15 43.40 24.30
CA GLN A 15 -0.58 43.28 22.96
C GLN A 15 0.27 42.02 22.86
N ALA A 16 1.14 41.71 23.82
CA ALA A 16 1.96 40.50 23.85
C ALA A 16 1.10 39.23 23.91
N ASN A 17 0.03 39.29 24.69
CA ASN A 17 -0.92 38.16 24.77
C ASN A 17 -1.70 37.96 23.47
N GLY A 18 -2.08 39.05 22.77
CA GLY A 18 -2.67 39.00 21.44
C GLY A 18 -1.74 38.35 20.40
N PHE A 19 -0.45 38.69 20.43
CA PHE A 19 0.57 38.07 19.58
C PHE A 19 0.74 36.56 19.87
N LEU A 20 0.75 36.17 21.14
CA LEU A 20 0.87 34.74 21.53
C LEU A 20 -0.36 33.95 21.13
N LEU A 21 -1.57 34.53 21.23
CA LEU A 21 -2.79 33.87 20.77
C LEU A 21 -2.80 33.70 19.26
N ALA A 22 -2.43 34.75 18.50
CA ALA A 22 -2.34 34.65 17.05
C ALA A 22 -1.27 33.63 16.58
N ALA A 23 -0.12 33.57 17.27
CA ALA A 23 0.91 32.57 16.99
C ALA A 23 0.43 31.15 17.32
N LYS A 24 -0.33 30.98 18.41
CA LYS A 24 -0.96 29.73 18.76
C LYS A 24 -1.98 29.30 17.70
N ASP A 25 -2.88 30.20 17.30
CA ASP A 25 -3.88 29.92 16.28
C ASP A 25 -3.23 29.55 14.93
N TYR A 26 -2.11 30.20 14.58
CA TYR A 26 -1.33 29.86 13.40
C TYR A 26 -0.68 28.46 13.49
N LEU A 27 -0.12 28.11 14.64
CA LEU A 27 0.46 26.80 14.88
C LEU A 27 -0.63 25.71 14.91
N ASP A 28 -1.77 25.99 15.56
CA ASP A 28 -2.91 25.06 15.59
C ASP A 28 -3.50 24.85 14.18
N ALA A 29 -3.52 25.87 13.32
CA ALA A 29 -3.93 25.75 11.92
C ALA A 29 -2.94 24.93 11.08
N ASN A 30 -1.64 25.04 11.34
CA ASN A 30 -0.62 24.21 10.69
C ASN A 30 -0.56 22.78 11.28
N ASP A 31 -0.93 22.61 12.56
CA ASP A 31 -1.12 21.28 13.16
C ASP A 31 -2.34 20.56 12.60
N ILE A 32 -3.38 21.29 12.15
CA ILE A 32 -4.51 20.69 11.43
C ILE A 32 -4.03 20.02 10.14
N ASP A 33 -3.12 20.64 9.40
CA ASP A 33 -2.53 20.04 8.19
C ASP A 33 -1.68 18.80 8.53
N THR A 34 -0.89 18.84 9.60
CA THR A 34 -0.13 17.68 10.09
C THR A 34 -1.03 16.56 10.61
N VAL A 35 -2.10 16.89 11.31
CA VAL A 35 -3.11 15.91 11.77
C VAL A 35 -3.86 15.30 10.58
N TYR A 36 -4.21 16.12 9.57
CA TYR A 36 -4.84 15.64 8.35
C TYR A 36 -3.90 14.70 7.58
N CYS A 37 -2.65 15.12 7.33
CA CYS A 37 -1.64 14.25 6.70
C CYS A 37 -1.42 12.95 7.50
N ALA A 38 -1.25 13.04 8.82
CA ALA A 38 -1.10 11.86 9.67
C ALA A 38 -2.34 10.95 9.67
N SER A 39 -3.55 11.50 9.51
CA SER A 39 -4.78 10.72 9.38
C SER A 39 -4.86 10.00 8.04
N VAL A 40 -4.46 10.65 6.95
CA VAL A 40 -4.39 10.07 5.61
C VAL A 40 -3.34 8.96 5.55
N GLU A 41 -2.14 9.20 6.09
CA GLU A 41 -1.08 8.18 6.18
C GLU A 41 -1.52 6.98 7.04
N LYS A 42 -2.20 7.22 8.15
CA LYS A 42 -2.73 6.16 9.01
C LYS A 42 -3.83 5.35 8.30
N GLN A 43 -4.69 5.99 7.52
CA GLN A 43 -5.70 5.31 6.73
C GLN A 43 -5.05 4.50 5.60
N ALA A 44 -4.11 5.08 4.86
CA ALA A 44 -3.35 4.39 3.82
C ALA A 44 -2.62 3.16 4.36
N THR A 45 -1.94 3.29 5.51
CA THR A 45 -1.31 2.15 6.20
C THR A 45 -2.35 1.10 6.61
N GLY A 46 -3.52 1.54 7.09
CA GLY A 46 -4.62 0.65 7.44
C GLY A 46 -5.15 -0.14 6.25
N ASP A 47 -5.32 0.51 5.10
CA ASP A 47 -5.82 -0.13 3.88
C ASP A 47 -4.77 -1.08 3.27
N LEU A 48 -3.49 -0.73 3.28
CA LEU A 48 -2.41 -1.65 2.91
C LEU A 48 -2.45 -2.92 3.78
N MET A 49 -2.55 -2.77 5.11
CA MET A 49 -2.63 -3.92 6.02
C MET A 49 -3.88 -4.76 5.80
N LYS A 50 -5.02 -4.16 5.41
CA LYS A 50 -6.22 -4.91 5.04
C LYS A 50 -5.99 -5.74 3.78
N VAL A 51 -5.44 -5.14 2.71
CA VAL A 51 -5.12 -5.85 1.45
C VAL A 51 -4.20 -7.03 1.72
N LEU A 52 -3.12 -6.82 2.50
CA LEU A 52 -2.19 -7.89 2.90
C LEU A 52 -2.89 -9.00 3.68
N SER A 53 -3.73 -8.64 4.65
CA SER A 53 -4.49 -9.62 5.46
C SER A 53 -5.50 -10.41 4.63
N LEU A 54 -6.17 -9.79 3.64
CA LEU A 54 -7.08 -10.48 2.74
C LEU A 54 -6.36 -11.51 1.89
N SER A 55 -5.21 -11.14 1.32
CA SER A 55 -4.41 -12.06 0.51
C SER A 55 -3.87 -13.23 1.33
N GLU A 56 -3.29 -12.98 2.50
CA GLU A 56 -2.63 -14.00 3.30
C GLU A 56 -3.60 -14.92 4.06
N HIS A 57 -4.65 -14.34 4.65
CA HIS A 57 -5.49 -15.07 5.60
C HIS A 57 -6.88 -15.44 5.10
N LYS A 58 -7.38 -14.78 4.05
CA LYS A 58 -8.75 -14.96 3.57
C LYS A 58 -8.82 -15.66 2.20
N LEU A 59 -7.92 -15.31 1.28
CA LEU A 59 -8.00 -15.77 -0.11
C LEU A 59 -8.03 -17.31 -0.21
N ARG A 60 -7.16 -18.01 0.54
CA ARG A 60 -7.17 -19.48 0.56
C ARG A 60 -8.51 -20.06 1.03
N LYS A 61 -9.20 -19.39 1.95
CA LYS A 61 -10.45 -19.88 2.55
C LYS A 61 -11.64 -19.80 1.60
N VAL A 62 -11.62 -18.84 0.67
CA VAL A 62 -12.69 -18.67 -0.32
C VAL A 62 -12.48 -19.53 -1.56
N ILE A 63 -11.23 -19.89 -1.89
CA ILE A 63 -10.90 -20.81 -2.98
C ILE A 63 -11.05 -22.25 -2.49
N ARG A 64 -12.21 -22.85 -2.73
CA ARG A 64 -12.55 -24.19 -2.24
C ARG A 64 -12.05 -25.31 -3.14
N THR A 65 -12.02 -25.06 -4.43
CA THR A 65 -11.59 -26.01 -5.46
C THR A 65 -10.24 -25.61 -6.01
N LYS A 66 -9.46 -26.59 -6.46
CA LYS A 66 -8.16 -26.32 -7.08
C LYS A 66 -8.33 -25.48 -8.34
N PRO A 67 -7.74 -24.25 -8.39
CA PRO A 67 -7.91 -23.39 -9.55
C PRO A 67 -7.12 -23.91 -10.75
N GLU A 68 -7.69 -23.76 -11.93
CA GLU A 68 -7.04 -24.10 -13.19
C GLU A 68 -6.41 -22.89 -13.87
N ARG A 69 -6.93 -21.69 -13.60
CA ARG A 69 -6.53 -20.41 -14.21
C ARG A 69 -6.35 -19.32 -13.16
N GLU A 70 -5.44 -18.41 -13.41
CA GLU A 70 -5.19 -17.23 -12.56
C GLU A 70 -6.45 -16.40 -12.34
N LYS A 71 -7.25 -16.23 -13.39
CA LYS A 71 -8.51 -15.48 -13.34
C LYS A 71 -9.45 -15.96 -12.23
N GLU A 72 -9.48 -17.26 -11.94
CA GLU A 72 -10.30 -17.81 -10.85
C GLU A 72 -9.87 -17.30 -9.47
N ILE A 73 -8.57 -17.07 -9.31
CA ILE A 73 -7.99 -16.52 -8.08
C ILE A 73 -8.24 -15.01 -8.01
N GLN A 74 -8.03 -14.31 -9.13
CA GLN A 74 -8.29 -12.88 -9.27
C GLN A 74 -9.75 -12.55 -8.94
N ASP A 75 -10.72 -13.31 -9.48
CA ASP A 75 -12.14 -13.11 -9.23
C ASP A 75 -12.49 -13.31 -7.74
N GLN A 76 -11.86 -14.27 -7.05
CA GLN A 76 -12.06 -14.46 -5.62
C GLN A 76 -11.41 -13.34 -4.79
N PHE A 77 -10.25 -12.86 -5.21
CA PHE A 77 -9.60 -11.72 -4.54
C PHE A 77 -10.41 -10.44 -4.71
N GLU A 78 -10.93 -10.17 -5.91
CA GLU A 78 -11.84 -9.07 -6.18
C GLU A 78 -13.08 -9.09 -5.26
N ASN A 79 -13.71 -10.25 -5.12
CA ASN A 79 -14.85 -10.42 -4.20
C ASN A 79 -14.48 -10.08 -2.74
N LEU A 80 -13.27 -10.42 -2.30
CA LEU A 80 -12.79 -10.06 -0.97
C LEU A 80 -12.56 -8.55 -0.83
N LEU A 81 -12.01 -7.89 -1.85
CA LEU A 81 -11.79 -6.44 -1.86
C LEU A 81 -13.12 -5.68 -1.82
N ILE A 82 -14.10 -6.09 -2.65
CA ILE A 82 -15.45 -5.52 -2.65
C ILE A 82 -16.12 -5.72 -1.29
N GLY A 83 -16.03 -6.92 -0.73
CA GLY A 83 -16.60 -7.24 0.58
C GLY A 83 -15.95 -6.50 1.76
N ALA A 84 -14.74 -5.98 1.58
CA ALA A 84 -14.01 -5.19 2.56
C ALA A 84 -14.12 -3.67 2.34
N ASP A 85 -14.90 -3.25 1.32
CA ASP A 85 -15.09 -1.84 0.93
C ASP A 85 -13.75 -1.14 0.64
N ILE A 86 -12.87 -1.81 -0.11
CA ILE A 86 -11.57 -1.29 -0.52
C ILE A 86 -11.66 -0.85 -1.98
N GLU A 87 -11.27 0.39 -2.26
CA GLU A 87 -11.24 0.95 -3.61
C GLU A 87 -10.01 0.44 -4.37
N PHE A 88 -10.22 -0.05 -5.59
CA PHE A 88 -9.18 -0.58 -6.47
C PHE A 88 -9.52 -0.37 -7.94
N GLU A 89 -8.52 -0.44 -8.80
CA GLU A 89 -8.66 -0.57 -10.26
C GLU A 89 -8.21 -1.98 -10.68
N ARG A 90 -9.01 -2.65 -11.50
CA ARG A 90 -8.68 -3.97 -12.04
C ARG A 90 -8.10 -3.84 -13.44
N GLU A 91 -7.04 -4.62 -13.76
CA GLU A 91 -6.38 -4.64 -15.06
C GLU A 91 -5.94 -3.23 -15.52
N GLY A 92 -5.34 -2.49 -14.64
CA GLY A 92 -4.84 -1.14 -14.91
C GLY A 92 -3.86 -0.66 -13.84
N PRO A 93 -3.15 0.39 -14.14
CA PRO A 93 -2.95 1.06 -15.42
C PRO A 93 -1.98 0.33 -16.35
N HIS A 94 -2.03 0.67 -17.64
CA HIS A 94 -1.02 0.23 -18.61
C HIS A 94 0.34 0.88 -18.33
N ILE A 95 1.39 0.07 -18.31
CA ILE A 95 2.77 0.49 -18.05
C ILE A 95 3.63 0.03 -19.22
N ASP A 96 4.12 0.97 -20.01
CA ASP A 96 5.07 0.68 -21.07
C ASP A 96 6.48 0.56 -20.49
N TYR A 97 7.06 -0.64 -20.56
CA TYR A 97 8.42 -0.88 -20.11
C TYR A 97 9.20 -1.66 -21.16
N SER A 98 10.33 -1.11 -21.62
CA SER A 98 11.10 -1.64 -22.73
C SER A 98 10.22 -1.76 -24.00
N SER A 99 10.01 -2.95 -24.53
CA SER A 99 9.21 -3.21 -25.73
C SER A 99 7.86 -3.87 -25.46
N LYS A 100 7.44 -3.90 -24.20
CA LYS A 100 6.22 -4.58 -23.75
C LYS A 100 5.35 -3.65 -22.92
N ALA A 101 4.04 -3.85 -22.98
CA ALA A 101 3.09 -3.29 -22.03
C ALA A 101 2.86 -4.28 -20.89
N TYR A 102 2.89 -3.77 -19.66
CA TYR A 102 2.61 -4.51 -18.44
C TYR A 102 1.37 -3.92 -17.80
N ILE A 103 0.53 -4.76 -17.23
CA ILE A 103 -0.73 -4.37 -16.62
C ILE A 103 -0.87 -5.18 -15.33
N PRO A 104 -0.84 -4.55 -14.15
CA PRO A 104 -1.08 -5.27 -12.91
C PRO A 104 -2.53 -5.74 -12.82
N ASP A 105 -2.76 -6.87 -12.17
CA ASP A 105 -4.10 -7.41 -11.96
C ASP A 105 -4.99 -6.45 -11.17
N PHE A 106 -4.40 -5.81 -10.15
CA PHE A 106 -5.07 -4.79 -9.34
C PHE A 106 -4.11 -3.65 -9.01
N SER A 107 -4.63 -2.43 -8.95
CA SER A 107 -3.90 -1.27 -8.45
C SER A 107 -4.74 -0.49 -7.43
N PHE A 108 -4.04 0.13 -6.47
CA PHE A 108 -4.62 0.87 -5.36
C PHE A 108 -3.92 2.23 -5.29
N ASN A 109 -4.50 3.22 -5.94
CA ASN A 109 -3.90 4.55 -6.06
C ASN A 109 -3.72 5.24 -4.69
N SER A 110 -4.65 5.01 -3.75
CA SER A 110 -4.62 5.60 -2.40
C SER A 110 -3.42 5.15 -1.55
N ILE A 111 -2.85 3.99 -1.84
CA ILE A 111 -1.73 3.38 -1.10
C ILE A 111 -0.53 3.07 -1.98
N ASP A 112 -0.54 3.56 -3.23
CA ASP A 112 0.54 3.40 -4.22
C ASP A 112 1.02 1.94 -4.33
N LEU A 113 0.06 1.02 -4.48
CA LEU A 113 0.27 -0.43 -4.50
C LEU A 113 -0.21 -1.03 -5.81
N ALA A 114 0.65 -1.85 -6.43
CA ALA A 114 0.23 -2.80 -7.46
C ALA A 114 0.22 -4.23 -6.92
N VAL A 115 -0.78 -4.99 -7.32
CA VAL A 115 -0.94 -6.41 -6.96
C VAL A 115 -0.97 -7.26 -8.21
N GLU A 116 -0.16 -8.29 -8.22
CA GLU A 116 -0.10 -9.30 -9.27
C GLU A 116 -0.40 -10.67 -8.68
N ILE A 117 -1.28 -11.43 -9.35
CA ILE A 117 -1.67 -12.78 -8.92
C ILE A 117 -1.14 -13.78 -9.93
N LYS A 118 -0.43 -14.76 -9.44
CA LYS A 118 0.15 -15.82 -10.27
C LYS A 118 -0.25 -17.21 -9.78
N LEU A 119 -0.60 -18.08 -10.71
CA LEU A 119 -0.86 -19.49 -10.44
C LEU A 119 0.39 -20.32 -10.74
N CYS A 120 1.09 -20.76 -9.69
CA CYS A 120 2.29 -21.59 -9.82
C CYS A 120 1.91 -23.06 -10.02
N LYS A 121 2.01 -23.55 -11.26
CA LYS A 121 1.74 -24.94 -11.67
C LYS A 121 2.82 -25.55 -12.55
N THR A 122 3.83 -24.77 -12.88
CA THR A 122 4.94 -25.14 -13.75
C THR A 122 6.28 -24.87 -13.06
N GLU A 123 7.37 -25.10 -13.76
CA GLU A 123 8.74 -25.02 -13.25
C GLU A 123 9.07 -23.68 -12.58
N GLU A 124 9.56 -23.74 -11.35
CA GLU A 124 9.87 -22.60 -10.46
C GLU A 124 10.79 -21.57 -11.10
N LYS A 125 11.82 -22.00 -11.84
CA LYS A 125 12.82 -21.12 -12.45
C LYS A 125 12.22 -20.13 -13.46
N THR A 126 11.35 -20.62 -14.35
CA THR A 126 10.67 -19.76 -15.35
C THR A 126 9.73 -18.78 -14.67
N PHE A 127 9.12 -19.22 -13.57
CA PHE A 127 8.20 -18.44 -12.77
C PHE A 127 8.90 -17.27 -12.05
N ILE A 128 10.08 -17.52 -11.47
CA ILE A 128 10.93 -16.50 -10.85
C ILE A 128 11.30 -15.41 -11.88
N GLN A 129 11.66 -15.80 -13.11
CA GLN A 129 12.00 -14.82 -14.14
C GLN A 129 10.82 -13.92 -14.52
N GLN A 130 9.60 -14.47 -14.63
CA GLN A 130 8.40 -13.69 -14.93
C GLN A 130 8.12 -12.66 -13.82
N ILE A 131 8.22 -13.06 -12.57
CA ILE A 131 8.01 -12.14 -11.42
C ILE A 131 9.05 -11.01 -11.44
N ASN A 132 10.32 -11.32 -11.71
CA ASN A 132 11.36 -10.29 -11.79
C ASN A 132 11.11 -9.28 -12.93
N ASP A 133 10.64 -9.74 -14.09
CA ASP A 133 10.26 -8.86 -15.20
C ASP A 133 9.10 -7.94 -14.80
N ASP A 134 8.09 -8.46 -14.10
CA ASP A 134 6.95 -7.69 -13.59
C ASP A 134 7.39 -6.67 -12.52
N ILE A 135 8.30 -7.05 -11.60
CA ILE A 135 8.87 -6.14 -10.59
C ILE A 135 9.54 -4.95 -11.27
N LEU A 136 10.40 -5.20 -12.27
CA LEU A 136 11.12 -4.13 -12.97
C LEU A 136 10.17 -3.16 -13.67
N ALA A 137 9.11 -3.67 -14.29
CA ALA A 137 8.11 -2.85 -14.96
C ALA A 137 7.25 -2.06 -13.95
N TYR A 138 6.70 -2.72 -12.94
CA TYR A 138 5.77 -2.09 -11.99
C TYR A 138 6.44 -1.06 -11.08
N LYS A 139 7.71 -1.26 -10.71
CA LYS A 139 8.52 -0.30 -9.94
C LYS A 139 8.71 1.04 -10.63
N THR A 140 8.49 1.14 -11.93
CA THR A 140 8.52 2.42 -12.65
C THR A 140 7.34 3.33 -12.30
N LYS A 141 6.27 2.76 -11.74
CA LYS A 141 5.01 3.48 -11.49
C LYS A 141 4.51 3.36 -10.05
N PHE A 142 4.77 2.26 -9.36
CA PHE A 142 4.30 1.98 -8.01
C PHE A 142 5.46 1.82 -7.03
N ASN A 143 5.35 2.40 -5.84
CA ASN A 143 6.33 2.20 -4.77
C ASN A 143 6.17 0.84 -4.10
N ASN A 144 4.94 0.37 -3.92
CA ASN A 144 4.64 -0.88 -3.23
C ASN A 144 4.17 -1.94 -4.22
N LEU A 145 4.69 -3.16 -4.11
CA LEU A 145 4.27 -4.30 -4.92
C LEU A 145 3.90 -5.49 -4.02
N LEU A 146 2.78 -6.13 -4.33
CA LEU A 146 2.36 -7.38 -3.71
C LEU A 146 2.20 -8.46 -4.79
N PHE A 147 2.96 -9.53 -4.69
CA PHE A 147 2.79 -10.72 -5.51
C PHE A 147 2.05 -11.78 -4.71
N ILE A 148 0.90 -12.22 -5.19
CA ILE A 148 0.12 -13.31 -4.60
C ILE A 148 0.35 -14.57 -5.45
N ILE A 149 1.15 -15.48 -4.94
CA ILE A 149 1.53 -16.70 -5.61
C ILE A 149 0.66 -17.86 -5.08
N TYR A 150 -0.25 -18.33 -5.91
CA TYR A 150 -1.06 -19.51 -5.57
C TYR A 150 -0.34 -20.77 -6.05
N ASP A 151 0.28 -21.47 -5.11
CA ASP A 151 1.13 -22.64 -5.39
C ASP A 151 0.33 -23.95 -5.38
N LEU A 152 0.43 -24.71 -6.46
CA LEU A 152 -0.16 -26.04 -6.60
C LEU A 152 0.81 -27.18 -6.22
N GLY A 153 1.79 -26.88 -5.36
CA GLY A 153 2.76 -27.84 -4.85
C GLY A 153 4.07 -27.89 -5.63
N VAL A 154 4.40 -26.83 -6.36
CA VAL A 154 5.64 -26.69 -7.14
C VAL A 154 6.78 -26.12 -6.29
N ILE A 155 6.49 -25.09 -5.50
CA ILE A 155 7.47 -24.39 -4.66
C ILE A 155 7.82 -25.29 -3.47
N ARG A 156 9.08 -25.72 -3.41
CA ARG A 156 9.55 -26.63 -2.34
C ARG A 156 9.88 -25.87 -1.06
N ASP A 157 10.66 -24.81 -1.19
CA ASP A 157 11.11 -23.97 -0.08
C ASP A 157 10.53 -22.55 -0.28
N VAL A 158 9.49 -22.24 0.50
CA VAL A 158 8.77 -20.97 0.41
C VAL A 158 9.63 -19.80 0.88
N ASP A 159 10.46 -20.01 1.91
CA ASP A 159 11.28 -18.94 2.48
C ASP A 159 12.39 -18.55 1.51
N THR A 160 13.09 -19.52 0.93
CA THR A 160 14.09 -19.28 -0.12
C THR A 160 13.45 -18.63 -1.36
N PHE A 161 12.26 -19.09 -1.76
CA PHE A 161 11.54 -18.49 -2.88
C PHE A 161 11.21 -17.01 -2.63
N LYS A 162 10.68 -16.66 -1.47
CA LYS A 162 10.33 -15.29 -1.10
C LYS A 162 11.58 -14.39 -1.05
N GLN A 163 12.65 -14.86 -0.43
CA GLN A 163 13.92 -14.11 -0.33
C GLN A 163 14.44 -13.66 -1.70
N SER A 164 14.20 -14.44 -2.76
CA SER A 164 14.61 -14.07 -4.13
C SER A 164 14.02 -12.75 -4.64
N PHE A 165 12.96 -12.24 -4.02
CA PHE A 165 12.25 -11.03 -4.43
C PHE A 165 12.23 -9.95 -3.36
N GLU A 166 12.15 -10.34 -2.08
CA GLU A 166 12.02 -9.43 -0.94
C GLU A 166 13.33 -8.68 -0.61
N GLU A 167 14.43 -8.97 -1.30
CA GLU A 167 15.63 -8.13 -1.33
C GLU A 167 15.37 -6.79 -2.04
N THR A 168 14.36 -6.73 -2.91
CA THR A 168 13.91 -5.47 -3.53
C THR A 168 13.00 -4.74 -2.55
N GLU A 169 13.34 -3.49 -2.26
CA GLU A 169 12.60 -2.65 -1.32
C GLU A 169 11.11 -2.54 -1.71
N ASN A 170 10.22 -2.66 -0.72
CA ASN A 170 8.77 -2.56 -0.87
C ASN A 170 8.17 -3.59 -1.85
N VAL A 171 8.76 -4.76 -1.96
CA VAL A 171 8.18 -5.93 -2.63
C VAL A 171 7.81 -6.97 -1.58
N ILE A 172 6.55 -7.38 -1.58
CA ILE A 172 6.00 -8.39 -0.68
C ILE A 172 5.51 -9.57 -1.51
N VAL A 173 5.85 -10.78 -1.08
CA VAL A 173 5.43 -12.02 -1.74
C VAL A 173 4.64 -12.90 -0.78
N HIS A 174 3.36 -13.12 -1.07
CA HIS A 174 2.52 -14.07 -0.35
C HIS A 174 2.40 -15.37 -1.13
N VAL A 175 2.92 -16.46 -0.59
CA VAL A 175 2.78 -17.81 -1.16
C VAL A 175 1.64 -18.54 -0.45
N ILE A 176 0.61 -18.88 -1.22
CA ILE A 176 -0.58 -19.58 -0.74
C ILE A 176 -0.55 -21.00 -1.31
N LYS A 177 -0.40 -21.99 -0.46
CA LYS A 177 -0.48 -23.41 -0.86
C LYS A 177 -1.94 -23.88 -0.90
N HIS A 178 -2.26 -24.63 -1.97
CA HIS A 178 -3.63 -25.17 -2.14
C HIS A 178 -3.93 -26.27 -1.13
#